data_e42b59c5e4aca7d1eb66d7d67fdea812
#
_entry.id   e42b59c5e4aca7d1eb66d7d67fdea812
#
_cell.length_a   1.000
_cell.length_b   1.000
_cell.length_c   1.000
_cell.angle_alpha   90.00
_cell.angle_beta   90.00
_cell.angle_gamma   90.00
#
_symmetry.space_group_name_H-M   'P 1'
#
loop_
_entity.id
_entity.type
_entity.pdbx_description
1 polymer ?
#
loop_
_entity_poly.entity_id
_entity_poly.type
_entity_poly.pdbx_seq_one_letter_code
_entity_poly.pdbx_strand_id
1 'polypeptide(L)'
;MYKTMDLFAGAGGLSYGFEMTNKFQIVAAAEKNENARKTYQSNHKKKDEIEIIKDVIGCNFTKLNKEIGGIDIIIGGPPCQGFSNANRQKNHIISMNNSLVKEYFRVVMEIKPKAFVMENVSMLASETHRFYDSRIDHEIVMKLGIEMQEEELVIAKGAYDNLRVLDILQKNSYKEYEVSSELFQLLNVLYKNRNNDDKLKKYIEKNGKKIVKEISRHKETKENDFSILNVIENHIFEDSITDVLEQLSGFLNFQKAFILKKELDDNQILYEFEEKTRTGNVVAKVHSYPVIQYVKKIVEENYKQCSGVVNSLWYGVPQDRKRYVVFGVRKDILGEQELKMPSKPEELQTISVNNAIIDLINCQTTENVSTDAIPYADAEQLSQYAQKMREDSKALYNHVITRSGKDAKERFAQLKEGQNFHDLGEKLKSNYADPKRTQNSIYLRLRGNEPSGTVINVRKSMWIHPRLDRAISVREAARLQSFPDKFIFEGSKDSQYQQVGNAVPPLMAQGLAEWLYKYIQEQE
;
A
#
# COMPACT_ATOMS: atom_id res chain seq x y z
N MET A 1 5.81 -18.13 -26.58
CA MET A 1 5.53 -17.13 -25.50
C MET A 1 5.88 -17.73 -24.17
N TYR A 2 6.50 -16.96 -23.28
CA TYR A 2 6.86 -17.41 -21.92
C TYR A 2 5.62 -17.43 -21.02
N LYS A 3 5.35 -18.57 -20.39
CA LYS A 3 4.28 -18.72 -19.40
C LYS A 3 4.62 -17.94 -18.13
N THR A 4 3.80 -16.96 -17.81
CA THR A 4 4.08 -15.97 -16.75
C THR A 4 3.04 -16.05 -15.64
N MET A 5 3.51 -16.02 -14.39
CA MET A 5 2.69 -15.91 -13.20
C MET A 5 2.83 -14.51 -12.60
N ASP A 6 1.70 -13.88 -12.26
CA ASP A 6 1.66 -12.57 -11.60
C ASP A 6 1.29 -12.72 -10.12
N LEU A 7 2.22 -12.42 -9.21
CA LEU A 7 2.00 -12.45 -7.77
C LEU A 7 1.67 -11.07 -7.23
N PHE A 8 0.64 -10.97 -6.36
CA PHE A 8 0.15 -9.68 -5.87
C PHE A 8 -0.33 -8.77 -7.01
N ALA A 9 -1.06 -9.36 -7.93
CA ALA A 9 -1.34 -8.83 -9.25
C ALA A 9 -2.12 -7.49 -9.27
N GLY A 10 -2.85 -7.17 -8.19
CA GLY A 10 -3.68 -5.97 -8.15
C GLY A 10 -4.70 -5.96 -9.30
N ALA A 11 -4.82 -4.80 -9.96
CA ALA A 11 -5.65 -4.66 -11.16
C ALA A 11 -5.02 -5.25 -12.43
N GLY A 12 -3.75 -5.70 -12.36
CA GLY A 12 -3.05 -6.30 -13.49
C GLY A 12 -2.24 -5.34 -14.35
N GLY A 13 -1.85 -4.17 -13.85
CA GLY A 13 -1.07 -3.22 -14.67
C GLY A 13 0.30 -3.75 -15.07
N LEU A 14 0.96 -4.53 -14.21
CA LEU A 14 2.25 -5.17 -14.50
C LEU A 14 2.08 -6.24 -15.57
N SER A 15 1.21 -7.21 -15.35
CA SER A 15 0.94 -8.30 -16.29
C SER A 15 0.38 -7.82 -17.63
N TYR A 16 -0.50 -6.81 -17.61
CA TYR A 16 -1.03 -6.21 -18.84
C TYR A 16 0.10 -5.65 -19.73
N GLY A 17 1.08 -4.94 -19.13
CA GLY A 17 2.24 -4.45 -19.86
C GLY A 17 3.12 -5.58 -20.41
N PHE A 18 3.28 -6.70 -19.71
CA PHE A 18 3.98 -7.88 -20.20
C PHE A 18 3.25 -8.48 -21.41
N GLU A 19 1.92 -8.62 -21.35
CA GLU A 19 1.11 -9.12 -22.50
C GLU A 19 1.14 -8.19 -23.72
N MET A 20 1.33 -6.87 -23.53
CA MET A 20 1.47 -5.92 -24.64
C MET A 20 2.66 -6.23 -25.55
N THR A 21 3.69 -6.88 -25.05
CA THR A 21 4.87 -7.28 -25.85
C THR A 21 4.60 -8.47 -26.79
N ASN A 22 3.51 -9.22 -26.59
CA ASN A 22 3.21 -10.50 -27.23
C ASN A 22 4.32 -11.57 -27.07
N LYS A 23 5.19 -11.42 -26.05
CA LYS A 23 6.25 -12.39 -25.71
C LYS A 23 5.90 -13.23 -24.50
N PHE A 24 5.02 -12.72 -23.64
CA PHE A 24 4.61 -13.30 -22.38
C PHE A 24 3.12 -13.62 -22.40
N GLN A 25 2.75 -14.77 -21.88
CA GLN A 25 1.36 -15.20 -21.69
C GLN A 25 1.12 -15.38 -20.20
N ILE A 26 0.14 -14.68 -19.66
CA ILE A 26 -0.25 -14.88 -18.26
C ILE A 26 -1.03 -16.19 -18.15
N VAL A 27 -0.57 -17.08 -17.28
CA VAL A 27 -1.18 -18.40 -17.03
C VAL A 27 -1.70 -18.55 -15.60
N ALA A 28 -1.20 -17.74 -14.67
CA ALA A 28 -1.70 -17.69 -13.29
C ALA A 28 -1.54 -16.30 -12.70
N ALA A 29 -2.40 -15.94 -11.77
CA ALA A 29 -2.32 -14.70 -11.03
C ALA A 29 -2.80 -14.86 -9.59
N ALA A 30 -2.10 -14.24 -8.64
CA ALA A 30 -2.48 -14.26 -7.24
C ALA A 30 -2.86 -12.85 -6.77
N GLU A 31 -4.11 -12.67 -6.28
CA GLU A 31 -4.61 -11.40 -5.75
C GLU A 31 -5.69 -11.64 -4.69
N LYS A 32 -5.52 -11.02 -3.52
CA LYS A 32 -6.43 -11.20 -2.39
C LYS A 32 -7.69 -10.35 -2.49
N ASN A 33 -7.61 -9.16 -3.09
CA ASN A 33 -8.75 -8.24 -3.20
C ASN A 33 -9.72 -8.68 -4.29
N GLU A 34 -10.98 -8.90 -3.95
CA GLU A 34 -12.01 -9.37 -4.88
C GLU A 34 -12.25 -8.42 -6.05
N ASN A 35 -12.32 -7.09 -5.81
CA ASN A 35 -12.56 -6.12 -6.87
C ASN A 35 -11.37 -6.05 -7.83
N ALA A 36 -10.15 -6.15 -7.33
CA ALA A 36 -8.95 -6.21 -8.15
C ALA A 36 -8.94 -7.48 -9.02
N ARG A 37 -9.31 -8.65 -8.46
CA ARG A 37 -9.45 -9.88 -9.25
C ARG A 37 -10.49 -9.76 -10.37
N LYS A 38 -11.64 -9.14 -10.09
CA LYS A 38 -12.66 -8.88 -11.14
C LYS A 38 -12.09 -8.00 -12.26
N THR A 39 -11.43 -6.90 -11.91
CA THR A 39 -10.72 -6.05 -12.88
C THR A 39 -9.70 -6.83 -13.67
N TYR A 40 -8.87 -7.65 -13.00
CA TYR A 40 -7.86 -8.48 -13.64
C TYR A 40 -8.47 -9.40 -14.69
N GLN A 41 -9.48 -10.18 -14.31
CA GLN A 41 -10.17 -11.12 -15.20
C GLN A 41 -10.88 -10.43 -16.37
N SER A 42 -11.39 -9.21 -16.20
CA SER A 42 -12.08 -8.47 -17.26
C SER A 42 -11.14 -8.01 -18.39
N ASN A 43 -9.84 -7.83 -18.12
CA ASN A 43 -8.93 -7.12 -19.01
C ASN A 43 -7.81 -7.95 -19.64
N HIS A 44 -7.48 -9.12 -19.08
CA HIS A 44 -6.38 -9.93 -19.61
C HIS A 44 -6.82 -10.82 -20.78
N LYS A 45 -5.89 -11.04 -21.71
CA LYS A 45 -6.08 -11.97 -22.83
C LYS A 45 -6.26 -13.38 -22.27
N LYS A 46 -7.11 -14.18 -22.94
CA LYS A 46 -7.36 -15.58 -22.52
C LYS A 46 -7.74 -15.72 -21.04
N LYS A 47 -8.51 -14.78 -20.53
CA LYS A 47 -8.92 -14.70 -19.12
C LYS A 47 -9.47 -16.01 -18.53
N ASP A 48 -10.11 -16.83 -19.35
CA ASP A 48 -10.71 -18.10 -18.93
C ASP A 48 -9.65 -19.22 -18.78
N GLU A 49 -8.42 -19.00 -19.27
CA GLU A 49 -7.28 -19.91 -19.15
C GLU A 49 -6.34 -19.52 -17.96
N ILE A 50 -6.62 -18.39 -17.27
CA ILE A 50 -5.78 -17.91 -16.18
C ILE A 50 -6.23 -18.51 -14.86
N GLU A 51 -5.35 -19.25 -14.18
CA GLU A 51 -5.60 -19.74 -12.82
C GLU A 51 -5.52 -18.61 -11.80
N ILE A 52 -6.61 -18.36 -11.08
CA ILE A 52 -6.72 -17.26 -10.12
C ILE A 52 -6.59 -17.78 -8.68
N ILE A 53 -5.51 -17.38 -8.02
CA ILE A 53 -5.18 -17.71 -6.63
C ILE A 53 -5.63 -16.57 -5.73
N LYS A 54 -6.46 -16.87 -4.71
CA LYS A 54 -6.99 -15.82 -3.80
C LYS A 54 -5.97 -15.36 -2.77
N ASP A 55 -5.10 -16.24 -2.31
CA ASP A 55 -4.07 -15.91 -1.32
C ASP A 55 -2.78 -16.68 -1.64
N VAL A 56 -1.66 -15.99 -1.62
CA VAL A 56 -0.33 -16.57 -1.84
C VAL A 56 0.06 -17.46 -0.65
N ILE A 57 -0.39 -17.07 0.56
CA ILE A 57 -0.07 -17.79 1.79
C ILE A 57 -0.78 -19.15 1.81
N GLY A 58 -0.02 -20.22 2.03
CA GLY A 58 -0.54 -21.58 2.12
C GLY A 58 -0.83 -22.25 0.77
N CYS A 59 -0.61 -21.58 -0.37
CA CYS A 59 -0.72 -22.20 -1.69
C CYS A 59 0.49 -23.10 -1.97
N ASN A 60 0.23 -24.29 -2.51
CA ASN A 60 1.26 -25.23 -2.99
C ASN A 60 1.60 -24.92 -4.46
N PHE A 61 2.63 -24.11 -4.66
CA PHE A 61 3.03 -23.68 -6.00
C PHE A 61 3.76 -24.77 -6.79
N THR A 62 4.37 -25.74 -6.15
CA THR A 62 4.96 -26.89 -6.84
C THR A 62 3.87 -27.71 -7.54
N LYS A 63 2.74 -27.95 -6.88
CA LYS A 63 1.58 -28.63 -7.47
C LYS A 63 1.00 -27.82 -8.61
N LEU A 64 0.74 -26.54 -8.37
CA LEU A 64 0.19 -25.61 -9.37
C LEU A 64 1.08 -25.54 -10.61
N ASN A 65 2.40 -25.44 -10.44
CA ASN A 65 3.36 -25.38 -11.55
C ASN A 65 3.29 -26.63 -12.45
N LYS A 66 3.09 -27.82 -11.84
CA LYS A 66 2.89 -29.06 -12.60
C LYS A 66 1.56 -29.07 -13.35
N GLU A 67 0.47 -28.62 -12.72
CA GLU A 67 -0.87 -28.58 -13.32
C GLU A 67 -0.93 -27.63 -14.54
N ILE A 68 -0.25 -26.49 -14.47
CA ILE A 68 -0.14 -25.51 -15.56
C ILE A 68 0.84 -25.97 -16.67
N GLY A 69 1.67 -26.97 -16.40
CA GLY A 69 2.69 -27.46 -17.34
C GLY A 69 3.91 -26.54 -17.42
N GLY A 70 4.35 -25.99 -16.29
CA GLY A 70 5.53 -25.16 -16.10
C GLY A 70 5.25 -23.66 -16.17
N ILE A 71 5.92 -22.91 -15.30
CA ILE A 71 5.92 -21.42 -15.28
C ILE A 71 7.34 -20.97 -15.59
N ASP A 72 7.50 -20.20 -16.66
CA ASP A 72 8.79 -19.69 -17.10
C ASP A 72 9.21 -18.43 -16.36
N ILE A 73 8.25 -17.54 -16.06
CA ILE A 73 8.51 -16.21 -15.51
C ILE A 73 7.59 -15.96 -14.31
N ILE A 74 8.13 -15.37 -13.26
CA ILE A 74 7.36 -14.81 -12.13
C ILE A 74 7.53 -13.31 -12.13
N ILE A 75 6.40 -12.58 -12.15
CA ILE A 75 6.36 -11.14 -11.91
C ILE A 75 5.56 -10.83 -10.67
N GLY A 76 5.71 -9.64 -10.10
CA GLY A 76 4.83 -9.23 -9.00
C GLY A 76 5.30 -8.00 -8.25
N GLY A 77 4.33 -7.39 -7.54
CA GLY A 77 4.55 -6.24 -6.67
C GLY A 77 4.12 -6.53 -5.25
N PRO A 78 4.89 -7.26 -4.43
CA PRO A 78 4.49 -7.56 -3.06
C PRO A 78 4.26 -6.26 -2.27
N PRO A 79 3.13 -6.10 -1.56
CA PRO A 79 2.82 -4.87 -0.87
C PRO A 79 3.81 -4.58 0.26
N CYS A 80 4.24 -3.32 0.36
CA CYS A 80 5.23 -2.83 1.31
C CYS A 80 4.61 -1.71 2.16
N GLN A 81 3.53 -2.01 2.89
CA GLN A 81 2.78 -0.98 3.63
C GLN A 81 3.55 -0.42 4.83
N GLY A 82 4.49 -1.15 5.40
CA GLY A 82 5.34 -0.70 6.51
C GLY A 82 6.34 0.39 6.09
N PHE A 83 6.67 0.48 4.82
CA PHE A 83 7.72 1.34 4.28
C PHE A 83 7.19 2.55 3.50
N SER A 84 5.88 2.71 3.34
CA SER A 84 5.34 3.85 2.62
C SER A 84 5.21 5.08 3.53
N ASN A 85 5.57 6.27 3.00
CA ASN A 85 5.36 7.55 3.69
C ASN A 85 3.89 7.82 4.06
N ALA A 86 2.94 7.10 3.46
CA ALA A 86 1.52 7.20 3.77
C ALA A 86 1.17 6.58 5.13
N ASN A 87 2.00 5.67 5.66
CA ASN A 87 1.74 4.99 6.92
C ASN A 87 2.48 5.66 8.11
N ARG A 88 2.27 6.97 8.31
CA ARG A 88 2.79 7.71 9.47
C ARG A 88 2.12 7.35 10.80
N GLN A 89 1.13 6.48 10.80
CA GLN A 89 0.51 5.96 12.03
C GLN A 89 1.36 4.78 12.51
N LYS A 90 2.37 5.06 13.30
CA LYS A 90 3.22 4.09 14.03
C LYS A 90 2.42 3.30 15.11
N ASN A 91 1.28 2.74 14.76
CA ASN A 91 0.46 1.96 15.68
C ASN A 91 0.79 0.46 15.64
N HIS A 92 1.55 0.01 14.64
CA HIS A 92 2.03 -1.36 14.50
C HIS A 92 3.55 -1.31 14.32
N ILE A 93 4.28 -1.91 15.24
CA ILE A 93 5.76 -1.98 15.19
C ILE A 93 6.17 -3.00 14.12
N ILE A 94 5.38 -4.07 13.97
CA ILE A 94 5.64 -5.16 13.06
C ILE A 94 4.58 -5.11 11.96
N SER A 95 4.98 -4.71 10.78
CA SER A 95 4.08 -4.76 9.64
C SER A 95 4.01 -6.18 9.08
N MET A 96 2.85 -6.81 9.17
CA MET A 96 2.59 -8.12 8.51
C MET A 96 2.91 -8.10 7.01
N ASN A 97 2.91 -6.93 6.39
CA ASN A 97 3.17 -6.80 4.94
C ASN A 97 4.63 -7.02 4.57
N ASN A 98 5.55 -6.98 5.53
CA ASN A 98 6.95 -7.33 5.26
C ASN A 98 7.12 -8.83 4.96
N SER A 99 6.25 -9.69 5.49
CA SER A 99 6.27 -11.13 5.19
C SER A 99 5.94 -11.45 3.73
N LEU A 100 5.19 -10.57 3.04
CA LEU A 100 4.78 -10.81 1.67
C LEU A 100 5.93 -10.69 0.65
N VAL A 101 6.98 -9.93 0.96
CA VAL A 101 8.23 -9.95 0.17
C VAL A 101 8.92 -11.31 0.33
N LYS A 102 8.92 -11.89 1.54
CA LYS A 102 9.46 -13.24 1.77
C LYS A 102 8.65 -14.30 1.01
N GLU A 103 7.31 -14.18 1.03
CA GLU A 103 6.42 -15.06 0.26
C GLU A 103 6.67 -14.99 -1.24
N TYR A 104 6.93 -13.81 -1.81
CA TYR A 104 7.33 -13.68 -3.21
C TYR A 104 8.56 -14.54 -3.51
N PHE A 105 9.61 -14.43 -2.72
CA PHE A 105 10.85 -15.18 -2.94
C PHE A 105 10.70 -16.67 -2.59
N ARG A 106 9.82 -17.04 -1.64
CA ARG A 106 9.47 -18.45 -1.42
C ARG A 106 8.92 -19.09 -2.70
N VAL A 107 7.99 -18.40 -3.37
CA VAL A 107 7.42 -18.87 -4.63
C VAL A 107 8.48 -18.97 -5.74
N VAL A 108 9.36 -17.97 -5.87
CA VAL A 108 10.48 -18.01 -6.84
C VAL A 108 11.38 -19.23 -6.59
N MET A 109 11.72 -19.51 -5.32
CA MET A 109 12.60 -20.63 -4.97
C MET A 109 11.91 -22.00 -5.11
N GLU A 110 10.58 -22.05 -4.95
CA GLU A 110 9.78 -23.29 -5.10
C GLU A 110 9.58 -23.65 -6.58
N ILE A 111 9.27 -22.67 -7.43
CA ILE A 111 9.01 -22.86 -8.88
C ILE A 111 10.30 -22.93 -9.67
N LYS A 112 11.31 -22.15 -9.29
CA LYS A 112 12.58 -21.94 -10.02
C LYS A 112 12.38 -21.52 -11.48
N PRO A 113 11.65 -20.40 -11.74
CA PRO A 113 11.40 -19.91 -13.08
C PRO A 113 12.71 -19.56 -13.82
N LYS A 114 12.66 -19.39 -15.14
CA LYS A 114 13.79 -18.89 -15.94
C LYS A 114 14.22 -17.49 -15.50
N ALA A 115 13.23 -16.65 -15.17
CA ALA A 115 13.48 -15.30 -14.64
C ALA A 115 12.33 -14.81 -13.75
N PHE A 116 12.62 -13.76 -12.97
CA PHE A 116 11.61 -13.07 -12.17
C PHE A 116 11.80 -11.55 -12.23
N VAL A 117 10.70 -10.82 -12.02
CA VAL A 117 10.69 -9.36 -11.85
C VAL A 117 9.87 -8.99 -10.64
N MET A 118 10.49 -8.40 -9.62
CA MET A 118 9.81 -7.83 -8.47
C MET A 118 9.81 -6.30 -8.56
N GLU A 119 8.63 -5.70 -8.47
CA GLU A 119 8.47 -4.24 -8.36
C GLU A 119 8.09 -3.86 -6.93
N ASN A 120 8.58 -2.71 -6.47
CA ASN A 120 8.22 -2.16 -5.17
C ASN A 120 8.41 -0.64 -5.13
N VAL A 121 8.01 -0.02 -4.01
CA VAL A 121 8.27 1.41 -3.78
C VAL A 121 9.78 1.69 -3.73
N SER A 122 10.20 2.85 -4.23
CA SER A 122 11.63 3.22 -4.31
C SER A 122 12.34 3.21 -2.95
N MET A 123 11.60 3.40 -1.85
CA MET A 123 12.15 3.35 -0.51
C MET A 123 12.70 1.97 -0.11
N LEU A 124 12.24 0.88 -0.75
CA LEU A 124 12.78 -0.46 -0.48
C LEU A 124 14.29 -0.57 -0.80
N ALA A 125 14.82 0.29 -1.66
CA ALA A 125 16.26 0.38 -1.92
C ALA A 125 17.09 0.81 -0.70
N SER A 126 16.45 1.36 0.34
CA SER A 126 17.14 1.84 1.54
C SER A 126 17.42 0.71 2.52
N GLU A 127 18.63 0.66 3.07
CA GLU A 127 19.00 -0.28 4.14
C GLU A 127 18.28 -0.01 5.47
N THR A 128 17.57 1.11 5.58
CA THR A 128 16.75 1.43 6.76
C THR A 128 15.53 0.53 6.89
N HIS A 129 15.14 -0.17 5.83
CA HIS A 129 14.04 -1.12 5.86
C HIS A 129 14.54 -2.50 6.27
N ARG A 130 14.01 -3.00 7.37
CA ARG A 130 14.51 -4.21 8.02
C ARG A 130 13.39 -5.21 8.26
N PHE A 131 13.72 -6.48 8.17
CA PHE A 131 12.92 -7.57 8.71
C PHE A 131 13.36 -7.85 10.15
N TYR A 132 12.42 -8.23 10.99
CA TYR A 132 12.75 -8.81 12.29
C TYR A 132 12.97 -10.31 12.15
N ASP A 133 13.94 -10.82 12.89
CA ASP A 133 14.25 -12.24 12.96
C ASP A 133 13.08 -13.01 13.59
N SER A 134 12.66 -14.08 12.94
CA SER A 134 11.51 -14.89 13.37
C SER A 134 11.86 -16.37 13.41
N ARG A 135 11.10 -17.16 14.19
CA ARG A 135 11.29 -18.61 14.26
C ARG A 135 11.16 -19.31 12.91
N ILE A 136 10.40 -18.71 11.99
CA ILE A 136 10.14 -19.29 10.66
C ILE A 136 11.38 -19.19 9.77
N ASP A 137 12.09 -18.08 9.83
CA ASP A 137 13.16 -17.76 8.87
C ASP A 137 14.57 -17.68 9.47
N HIS A 138 14.68 -17.82 10.80
CA HIS A 138 15.96 -17.77 11.50
C HIS A 138 17.05 -18.66 10.88
N GLU A 139 16.74 -19.93 10.68
CA GLU A 139 17.69 -20.89 10.10
C GLU A 139 18.10 -20.49 8.67
N ILE A 140 17.14 -19.98 7.87
CA ILE A 140 17.40 -19.51 6.51
C ILE A 140 18.32 -18.32 6.55
N VAL A 141 18.04 -17.32 7.40
CA VAL A 141 18.83 -16.09 7.54
C VAL A 141 20.25 -16.39 8.00
N MET A 142 20.41 -17.30 8.97
CA MET A 142 21.72 -17.75 9.43
C MET A 142 22.49 -18.46 8.32
N LYS A 143 21.85 -19.35 7.58
CA LYS A 143 22.48 -20.05 6.44
C LYS A 143 22.92 -19.09 5.33
N LEU A 144 22.16 -18.03 5.09
CA LEU A 144 22.47 -16.98 4.11
C LEU A 144 23.61 -16.06 4.56
N GLY A 145 24.08 -16.15 5.81
CA GLY A 145 25.14 -15.30 6.35
C GLY A 145 24.78 -13.82 6.34
N ILE A 146 23.53 -13.49 6.66
CA ILE A 146 23.06 -12.10 6.75
C ILE A 146 23.38 -11.58 8.15
N GLU A 147 24.08 -10.45 8.23
CA GLU A 147 24.35 -9.79 9.51
C GLU A 147 23.05 -9.24 10.12
N MET A 148 22.84 -9.58 11.39
CA MET A 148 21.74 -9.08 12.18
C MET A 148 22.21 -7.98 13.13
N GLN A 149 21.33 -7.02 13.39
CA GLN A 149 21.54 -5.96 14.37
C GLN A 149 20.52 -6.12 15.49
N GLU A 150 20.98 -5.97 16.74
CA GLU A 150 20.07 -5.90 17.89
C GLU A 150 19.38 -4.53 17.92
N GLU A 151 18.08 -4.55 18.11
CA GLU A 151 17.22 -3.36 18.26
C GLU A 151 16.35 -3.49 19.52
N GLU A 152 16.05 -2.33 20.12
CA GLU A 152 15.17 -2.26 21.28
C GLU A 152 13.81 -1.65 20.90
N LEU A 153 12.76 -2.45 21.03
CA LEU A 153 11.38 -2.00 20.81
C LEU A 153 10.77 -1.65 22.16
N VAL A 154 10.39 -0.39 22.37
CA VAL A 154 9.71 0.04 23.61
C VAL A 154 8.29 -0.54 23.61
N ILE A 155 8.06 -1.50 24.50
CA ILE A 155 6.78 -2.21 24.65
C ILE A 155 5.87 -1.49 25.63
N ALA A 156 6.40 -1.07 26.79
CA ALA A 156 5.66 -0.30 27.78
C ALA A 156 6.52 0.84 28.32
N LYS A 157 5.86 1.94 28.73
CA LYS A 157 6.51 3.11 29.34
C LYS A 157 6.14 3.17 30.81
N GLY A 158 7.10 2.84 31.69
CA GLY A 158 6.91 2.88 33.12
C GLY A 158 6.01 1.76 33.66
N ALA A 159 5.71 1.83 34.96
CA ALA A 159 4.74 0.95 35.62
C ALA A 159 3.31 1.50 35.46
N TYR A 160 2.32 0.65 35.57
CA TYR A 160 0.92 1.04 35.61
C TYR A 160 0.26 0.48 36.88
N ASP A 161 -0.28 1.35 37.72
CA ASP A 161 -1.09 1.02 38.91
C ASP A 161 -0.47 -0.10 39.79
N ASN A 162 0.82 0.06 40.13
CA ASN A 162 1.66 -0.91 40.86
C ASN A 162 1.84 -2.28 40.18
N LEU A 163 1.34 -2.46 38.96
CA LEU A 163 1.54 -3.68 38.19
C LEU A 163 2.92 -3.68 37.52
N ARG A 164 3.69 -4.73 37.74
CA ARG A 164 4.94 -4.96 36.99
C ARG A 164 4.62 -5.52 35.62
N VAL A 165 4.64 -4.64 34.65
CA VAL A 165 4.31 -5.00 33.25
C VAL A 165 5.21 -6.12 32.74
N LEU A 166 6.50 -6.12 33.10
CA LEU A 166 7.44 -7.17 32.73
C LEU A 166 6.97 -8.56 33.19
N ASP A 167 6.54 -8.69 34.46
CA ASP A 167 6.10 -9.98 35.00
C ASP A 167 4.86 -10.51 34.28
N ILE A 168 3.93 -9.62 33.94
CA ILE A 168 2.70 -9.97 33.19
C ILE A 168 3.05 -10.47 31.79
N LEU A 169 3.96 -9.79 31.10
CA LEU A 169 4.37 -10.15 29.74
C LEU A 169 5.17 -11.46 29.71
N GLN A 170 6.09 -11.67 30.66
CA GLN A 170 6.91 -12.87 30.74
C GLN A 170 6.09 -14.12 31.12
N LYS A 171 5.15 -13.99 32.07
CA LYS A 171 4.24 -15.08 32.49
C LYS A 171 3.14 -15.37 31.46
N ASN A 172 3.05 -14.58 30.39
CA ASN A 172 2.00 -14.67 29.36
C ASN A 172 0.57 -14.56 29.93
N SER A 173 0.42 -13.89 31.10
CA SER A 173 -0.85 -13.68 31.78
C SER A 173 -1.60 -12.42 31.32
N TYR A 174 -1.11 -11.73 30.29
CA TYR A 174 -1.69 -10.46 29.81
C TYR A 174 -3.15 -10.58 29.37
N LYS A 175 -3.62 -11.78 28.99
CA LYS A 175 -5.02 -12.00 28.61
C LYS A 175 -6.01 -11.71 29.75
N GLU A 176 -5.57 -11.79 31.00
CA GLU A 176 -6.36 -11.45 32.17
C GLU A 176 -6.55 -9.94 32.32
N TYR A 177 -5.60 -9.16 31.79
CA TYR A 177 -5.53 -7.70 31.87
C TYR A 177 -5.95 -6.98 30.59
N GLU A 178 -6.11 -7.71 29.48
CA GLU A 178 -6.43 -7.14 28.17
C GLU A 178 -7.91 -6.75 28.08
N VAL A 179 -8.19 -5.52 27.65
CA VAL A 179 -9.55 -5.12 27.27
C VAL A 179 -9.85 -5.49 25.83
N SER A 180 -11.15 -5.53 25.47
CA SER A 180 -11.54 -5.80 24.07
C SER A 180 -10.94 -4.75 23.12
N SER A 181 -10.61 -5.18 21.89
CA SER A 181 -10.11 -4.27 20.86
C SER A 181 -11.09 -3.12 20.58
N GLU A 182 -12.39 -3.36 20.74
CA GLU A 182 -13.43 -2.36 20.58
C GLU A 182 -13.37 -1.31 21.70
N LEU A 183 -13.27 -1.74 22.95
CA LEU A 183 -13.12 -0.83 24.10
C LEU A 183 -11.83 -0.02 23.98
N PHE A 184 -10.71 -0.67 23.67
CA PHE A 184 -9.44 0.02 23.45
C PHE A 184 -9.54 1.13 22.39
N GLN A 185 -10.15 0.85 21.24
CA GLN A 185 -10.33 1.84 20.18
C GLN A 185 -11.21 3.00 20.62
N LEU A 186 -12.31 2.72 21.31
CA LEU A 186 -13.23 3.75 21.83
C LEU A 186 -12.50 4.67 22.82
N LEU A 187 -11.77 4.12 23.79
CA LEU A 187 -11.00 4.88 24.77
C LEU A 187 -9.85 5.67 24.13
N ASN A 188 -9.16 5.11 23.13
CA ASN A 188 -8.08 5.79 22.43
C ASN A 188 -8.58 7.00 21.63
N VAL A 189 -9.78 6.94 21.01
CA VAL A 189 -10.39 8.07 20.32
C VAL A 189 -10.91 9.10 21.34
N LEU A 190 -11.48 8.67 22.45
CA LEU A 190 -11.88 9.54 23.56
C LEU A 190 -10.68 10.37 24.03
N TYR A 191 -9.56 9.72 24.34
CA TYR A 191 -8.31 10.36 24.74
C TYR A 191 -7.75 11.34 23.70
N LYS A 192 -7.80 10.98 22.41
CA LYS A 192 -7.33 11.87 21.33
C LYS A 192 -8.12 13.17 21.23
N ASN A 193 -9.39 13.17 21.64
CA ASN A 193 -10.25 14.34 21.60
C ASN A 193 -10.17 15.21 22.86
N ARG A 194 -9.42 14.82 23.91
CA ARG A 194 -9.40 15.49 25.24
C ARG A 194 -9.06 16.98 25.22
N ASN A 195 -8.27 17.43 24.24
CA ASN A 195 -7.85 18.83 24.11
C ASN A 195 -8.76 19.67 23.20
N ASN A 196 -9.98 19.17 22.86
CA ASN A 196 -10.93 19.89 22.04
C ASN A 196 -12.36 19.59 22.51
N ASP A 197 -12.91 20.48 23.30
CA ASP A 197 -14.20 20.30 23.98
C ASP A 197 -15.36 19.99 23.02
N ASP A 198 -15.45 20.70 21.89
CA ASP A 198 -16.50 20.46 20.90
C ASP A 198 -16.44 19.05 20.29
N LYS A 199 -15.22 18.58 20.00
CA LYS A 199 -15.03 17.22 19.46
C LYS A 199 -15.26 16.17 20.52
N LEU A 200 -14.81 16.44 21.73
CA LEU A 200 -15.00 15.54 22.88
C LEU A 200 -16.50 15.36 23.17
N LYS A 201 -17.25 16.47 23.32
CA LYS A 201 -18.71 16.43 23.53
C LYS A 201 -19.44 15.66 22.43
N LYS A 202 -19.20 15.98 21.17
CA LYS A 202 -19.80 15.24 20.02
C LYS A 202 -19.43 13.76 20.00
N TYR A 203 -18.21 13.42 20.41
CA TYR A 203 -17.77 12.03 20.48
C TYR A 203 -18.48 11.27 21.59
N ILE A 204 -18.61 11.87 22.79
CA ILE A 204 -19.31 11.31 23.95
C ILE A 204 -20.81 11.15 23.65
N GLU A 205 -21.47 12.15 23.08
CA GLU A 205 -22.87 12.06 22.65
C GLU A 205 -23.10 10.84 21.73
N LYS A 206 -22.20 10.62 20.80
CA LYS A 206 -22.31 9.52 19.83
C LYS A 206 -21.93 8.15 20.41
N ASN A 207 -20.90 8.07 21.22
CA ASN A 207 -20.26 6.81 21.61
C ASN A 207 -20.28 6.53 23.12
N GLY A 208 -20.67 7.49 23.98
CA GLY A 208 -20.61 7.36 25.44
C GLY A 208 -21.37 6.15 25.96
N LYS A 209 -22.61 5.93 25.53
CA LYS A 209 -23.39 4.73 25.90
C LYS A 209 -22.70 3.43 25.48
N LYS A 210 -22.00 3.43 24.35
CA LYS A 210 -21.28 2.27 23.86
C LYS A 210 -20.03 2.00 24.72
N ILE A 211 -19.33 3.06 25.12
CA ILE A 211 -18.16 2.96 26.03
C ILE A 211 -18.59 2.34 27.35
N VAL A 212 -19.64 2.86 27.99
CA VAL A 212 -20.20 2.33 29.24
C VAL A 212 -20.56 0.84 29.09
N LYS A 213 -21.27 0.48 28.04
CA LYS A 213 -21.63 -0.92 27.76
C LYS A 213 -20.44 -1.84 27.65
N GLU A 214 -19.39 -1.42 26.93
CA GLU A 214 -18.18 -2.23 26.76
C GLU A 214 -17.35 -2.31 28.05
N ILE A 215 -17.36 -1.28 28.90
CA ILE A 215 -16.75 -1.31 30.24
C ILE A 215 -17.51 -2.32 31.13
N SER A 216 -18.83 -2.25 31.21
CA SER A 216 -19.65 -3.18 31.98
C SER A 216 -19.42 -4.62 31.52
N ARG A 217 -19.38 -4.86 30.20
CA ARG A 217 -19.08 -6.18 29.63
C ARG A 217 -17.67 -6.68 30.00
N HIS A 218 -16.67 -5.80 30.04
CA HIS A 218 -15.33 -6.16 30.50
C HIS A 218 -15.35 -6.63 31.95
N LYS A 219 -16.03 -5.93 32.84
CA LYS A 219 -16.18 -6.29 34.25
C LYS A 219 -16.86 -7.63 34.49
N GLU A 220 -17.87 -7.96 33.66
CA GLU A 220 -18.56 -9.26 33.74
C GLU A 220 -17.67 -10.42 33.27
N THR A 221 -16.69 -10.18 32.42
CA THR A 221 -15.88 -11.22 31.76
C THR A 221 -14.47 -11.37 32.33
N LYS A 222 -13.99 -10.40 33.11
CA LYS A 222 -12.62 -10.33 33.64
C LYS A 222 -12.63 -10.05 35.14
N GLU A 223 -11.73 -10.73 35.84
CA GLU A 223 -11.55 -10.54 37.30
C GLU A 223 -10.82 -9.23 37.65
N ASN A 224 -10.00 -8.72 36.72
CA ASN A 224 -9.23 -7.50 36.94
C ASN A 224 -10.07 -6.25 36.66
N ASP A 225 -10.38 -5.52 37.74
CA ASP A 225 -11.07 -4.25 37.69
C ASP A 225 -10.06 -3.09 37.70
N PHE A 226 -10.13 -2.26 36.67
CA PHE A 226 -9.27 -1.09 36.55
C PHE A 226 -10.01 0.15 37.07
N SER A 227 -9.42 0.81 38.09
CA SER A 227 -9.99 2.03 38.69
C SER A 227 -10.37 3.09 37.67
N ILE A 228 -9.55 3.27 36.62
CA ILE A 228 -9.80 4.24 35.56
C ILE A 228 -11.07 3.91 34.74
N LEU A 229 -11.40 2.64 34.55
CA LEU A 229 -12.62 2.24 33.82
C LEU A 229 -13.85 2.57 34.67
N ASN A 230 -13.78 2.38 35.99
CA ASN A 230 -14.85 2.74 36.91
C ASN A 230 -15.11 4.25 36.92
N VAL A 231 -14.04 5.03 36.91
CA VAL A 231 -14.14 6.49 36.90
C VAL A 231 -14.75 6.95 35.56
N ILE A 232 -14.32 6.39 34.42
CA ILE A 232 -14.88 6.73 33.10
C ILE A 232 -16.36 6.34 33.05
N GLU A 233 -16.74 5.16 33.51
CA GLU A 233 -18.14 4.69 33.49
C GLU A 233 -19.07 5.64 34.26
N ASN A 234 -18.62 6.13 35.41
CA ASN A 234 -19.41 6.99 36.28
C ASN A 234 -19.48 8.45 35.79
N HIS A 235 -18.39 8.97 35.21
CA HIS A 235 -18.24 10.40 34.91
C HIS A 235 -18.22 10.76 33.41
N ILE A 236 -18.39 9.81 32.51
CA ILE A 236 -18.23 10.06 31.06
C ILE A 236 -19.18 11.13 30.50
N PHE A 237 -20.33 11.34 31.14
CA PHE A 237 -21.34 12.35 30.75
C PHE A 237 -21.23 13.65 31.53
N GLU A 238 -20.25 13.79 32.41
CA GLU A 238 -20.02 14.98 33.24
C GLU A 238 -18.95 15.88 32.60
N ASP A 239 -18.99 17.18 32.87
CA ASP A 239 -17.97 18.12 32.42
C ASP A 239 -16.59 17.86 33.03
N SER A 240 -16.54 17.19 34.18
CA SER A 240 -15.32 16.78 34.91
C SER A 240 -14.52 15.68 34.19
N ILE A 241 -15.05 15.06 33.14
CA ILE A 241 -14.39 13.95 32.41
C ILE A 241 -13.00 14.34 31.90
N THR A 242 -12.78 15.61 31.58
CA THR A 242 -11.50 16.08 31.02
C THR A 242 -10.32 15.80 31.98
N ASP A 243 -10.51 15.97 33.28
CA ASP A 243 -9.47 15.72 34.30
C ASP A 243 -9.12 14.22 34.39
N VAL A 244 -10.11 13.38 34.18
CA VAL A 244 -9.96 11.91 34.17
C VAL A 244 -9.18 11.44 32.94
N LEU A 245 -9.36 12.10 31.81
CA LEU A 245 -8.73 11.68 30.55
C LEU A 245 -7.20 11.80 30.56
N GLU A 246 -6.60 12.65 31.38
CA GLU A 246 -5.13 12.69 31.51
C GLU A 246 -4.58 11.37 32.11
N GLN A 247 -5.29 10.76 33.06
CA GLN A 247 -4.91 9.48 33.66
C GLN A 247 -5.08 8.31 32.67
N LEU A 248 -5.99 8.44 31.69
CA LEU A 248 -6.23 7.41 30.68
C LEU A 248 -4.99 7.11 29.81
N SER A 249 -4.05 8.04 29.71
CA SER A 249 -2.78 7.87 29.00
C SER A 249 -1.97 6.66 29.50
N GLY A 250 -1.85 6.52 30.82
CA GLY A 250 -1.15 5.39 31.44
C GLY A 250 -1.80 4.06 31.10
N PHE A 251 -3.12 3.99 31.26
CA PHE A 251 -3.91 2.79 30.91
C PHE A 251 -3.78 2.40 29.44
N LEU A 252 -3.90 3.37 28.53
CA LEU A 252 -3.76 3.10 27.09
C LEU A 252 -2.35 2.61 26.74
N ASN A 253 -1.31 3.13 27.37
CA ASN A 253 0.05 2.64 27.19
C ASN A 253 0.23 1.21 27.73
N PHE A 254 -0.37 0.89 28.86
CA PHE A 254 -0.40 -0.46 29.41
C PHE A 254 -1.10 -1.44 28.45
N GLN A 255 -2.27 -1.07 27.94
CA GLN A 255 -2.99 -1.92 26.96
C GLN A 255 -2.23 -2.08 25.64
N LYS A 256 -1.50 -1.04 25.18
CA LYS A 256 -0.63 -1.14 24.00
C LYS A 256 0.47 -2.18 24.17
N ALA A 257 1.00 -2.38 25.38
CA ALA A 257 2.00 -3.39 25.64
C ALA A 257 1.52 -4.80 25.23
N PHE A 258 0.26 -5.11 25.51
CA PHE A 258 -0.33 -6.41 25.16
C PHE A 258 -0.55 -6.55 23.65
N ILE A 259 -0.98 -5.47 22.99
CA ILE A 259 -1.12 -5.46 21.52
C ILE A 259 0.24 -5.71 20.88
N LEU A 260 1.30 -5.04 21.33
CA LEU A 260 2.64 -5.22 20.82
C LEU A 260 3.20 -6.62 21.10
N LYS A 261 2.97 -7.14 22.31
CA LYS A 261 3.33 -8.54 22.64
C LYS A 261 2.65 -9.51 21.70
N LYS A 262 1.35 -9.33 21.44
CA LYS A 262 0.61 -10.17 20.52
C LYS A 262 1.13 -10.04 19.09
N GLU A 263 1.50 -8.84 18.63
CA GLU A 263 2.13 -8.66 17.31
C GLU A 263 3.45 -9.43 17.20
N LEU A 264 4.30 -9.41 18.25
CA LEU A 264 5.54 -10.18 18.28
C LEU A 264 5.25 -11.69 18.17
N ASP A 265 4.30 -12.18 18.94
CA ASP A 265 3.93 -13.62 18.97
C ASP A 265 3.29 -14.07 17.66
N ASP A 266 2.30 -13.33 17.15
CA ASP A 266 1.58 -13.66 15.92
C ASP A 266 2.53 -13.70 14.71
N ASN A 267 3.57 -12.86 14.71
CA ASN A 267 4.63 -12.87 13.69
C ASN A 267 5.81 -13.79 14.04
N GLN A 268 5.73 -14.52 15.15
CA GLN A 268 6.74 -15.46 15.65
C GLN A 268 8.14 -14.84 15.76
N ILE A 269 8.22 -13.54 16.08
CA ILE A 269 9.48 -12.81 16.24
C ILE A 269 10.25 -13.39 17.43
N LEU A 270 11.56 -13.52 17.29
CA LEU A 270 12.47 -13.87 18.38
C LEU A 270 12.77 -12.61 19.18
N TYR A 271 12.46 -12.64 20.48
CA TYR A 271 12.67 -11.48 21.37
C TYR A 271 12.94 -11.90 22.81
N GLU A 272 13.57 -10.99 23.57
CA GLU A 272 13.71 -11.06 25.01
C GLU A 272 13.22 -9.75 25.65
N PHE A 273 12.48 -9.83 26.76
CA PHE A 273 12.06 -8.65 27.48
C PHE A 273 13.11 -8.22 28.51
N GLU A 274 13.37 -6.92 28.57
CA GLU A 274 14.23 -6.27 29.55
C GLU A 274 13.53 -5.02 30.12
N GLU A 275 13.65 -4.81 31.44
CA GLU A 275 13.23 -3.56 32.09
C GLU A 275 14.42 -2.63 32.24
N LYS A 276 14.30 -1.41 31.71
CA LYS A 276 15.36 -0.39 31.80
C LYS A 276 15.33 0.29 33.18
N THR A 277 16.33 0.06 33.98
CA THR A 277 16.42 0.55 35.38
C THR A 277 16.25 2.06 35.56
N ARG A 278 16.68 2.88 34.56
CA ARG A 278 16.59 4.36 34.65
C ARG A 278 15.18 4.90 34.34
N THR A 279 14.43 4.24 33.49
CA THR A 279 13.14 4.76 32.99
C THR A 279 11.95 3.90 33.41
N GLY A 280 12.19 2.69 33.88
CA GLY A 280 11.15 1.68 34.12
C GLY A 280 10.48 1.18 32.82
N ASN A 281 11.00 1.55 31.66
CA ASN A 281 10.46 1.09 30.39
C ASN A 281 10.74 -0.40 30.19
N VAL A 282 9.74 -1.14 29.74
CA VAL A 282 9.91 -2.51 29.26
C VAL A 282 10.21 -2.46 27.75
N VAL A 283 11.33 -3.03 27.36
CA VAL A 283 11.72 -3.16 25.97
C VAL A 283 11.76 -4.62 25.55
N ALA A 284 11.47 -4.90 24.29
CA ALA A 284 11.78 -6.17 23.65
C ALA A 284 13.08 -5.99 22.86
N LYS A 285 14.10 -6.77 23.19
CA LYS A 285 15.30 -6.92 22.37
C LYS A 285 14.98 -7.87 21.24
N VAL A 286 15.18 -7.41 20.03
CA VAL A 286 14.92 -8.16 18.80
C VAL A 286 16.15 -8.06 17.89
N HIS A 287 16.33 -9.03 17.01
CA HIS A 287 17.29 -8.93 15.94
C HIS A 287 16.60 -8.54 14.64
N SER A 288 17.25 -7.71 13.86
CA SER A 288 16.73 -7.25 12.57
C SER A 288 17.82 -7.31 11.50
N TYR A 289 17.40 -7.42 10.22
CA TYR A 289 18.31 -7.49 9.08
C TYR A 289 17.73 -6.74 7.88
N PRO A 290 18.58 -6.15 7.00
CA PRO A 290 18.10 -5.36 5.86
C PRO A 290 17.31 -6.21 4.86
N VAL A 291 16.14 -5.70 4.45
CA VAL A 291 15.29 -6.36 3.42
C VAL A 291 16.07 -6.57 2.13
N ILE A 292 16.87 -5.58 1.72
CA ILE A 292 17.64 -5.64 0.48
C ILE A 292 18.71 -6.75 0.50
N GLN A 293 19.33 -7.00 1.66
CA GLN A 293 20.30 -8.09 1.79
C GLN A 293 19.63 -9.45 1.69
N TYR A 294 18.47 -9.61 2.33
CA TYR A 294 17.66 -10.83 2.21
C TYR A 294 17.29 -11.11 0.74
N VAL A 295 16.75 -10.10 0.05
CA VAL A 295 16.36 -10.19 -1.37
C VAL A 295 17.55 -10.62 -2.24
N LYS A 296 18.74 -10.08 -1.99
CA LYS A 296 19.96 -10.45 -2.73
C LYS A 296 20.41 -11.87 -2.44
N LYS A 297 20.49 -12.23 -1.18
CA LYS A 297 21.06 -13.50 -0.73
C LYS A 297 20.18 -14.71 -1.02
N ILE A 298 18.85 -14.59 -0.88
CA ILE A 298 17.94 -15.72 -1.00
C ILE A 298 17.95 -16.39 -2.38
N VAL A 299 18.25 -15.64 -3.44
CA VAL A 299 18.27 -16.14 -4.82
C VAL A 299 19.69 -16.28 -5.39
N GLU A 300 20.75 -15.84 -4.66
CA GLU A 300 22.12 -15.75 -5.15
C GLU A 300 22.68 -17.07 -5.66
N GLU A 301 22.27 -18.20 -5.07
CA GLU A 301 22.74 -19.53 -5.50
C GLU A 301 22.30 -19.86 -6.93
N ASN A 302 21.05 -19.56 -7.31
CA ASN A 302 20.44 -19.99 -8.57
C ASN A 302 20.35 -18.91 -9.63
N TYR A 303 20.40 -17.62 -9.24
CA TYR A 303 20.13 -16.48 -10.12
C TYR A 303 21.27 -15.47 -10.12
N LYS A 304 21.57 -14.90 -11.28
CA LYS A 304 22.21 -13.58 -11.36
C LYS A 304 21.11 -12.52 -11.28
N GLN A 305 21.32 -11.46 -10.52
CA GLN A 305 20.32 -10.43 -10.31
C GLN A 305 20.91 -9.03 -10.44
N CYS A 306 20.06 -8.10 -10.85
CA CYS A 306 20.32 -6.66 -10.76
C CYS A 306 19.10 -5.95 -10.17
N SER A 307 19.34 -4.82 -9.51
CA SER A 307 18.26 -4.05 -8.90
C SER A 307 18.57 -2.56 -8.90
N GLY A 308 17.55 -1.74 -8.98
CA GLY A 308 17.70 -0.30 -8.98
C GLY A 308 16.37 0.43 -9.07
N VAL A 309 16.45 1.76 -9.00
CA VAL A 309 15.29 2.63 -9.12
C VAL A 309 15.12 3.05 -10.57
N VAL A 310 13.95 2.78 -11.13
CA VAL A 310 13.51 3.23 -12.46
C VAL A 310 12.38 4.25 -12.33
N ASN A 311 12.19 5.07 -13.36
CA ASN A 311 11.13 6.08 -13.40
C ASN A 311 10.18 5.82 -14.56
N SER A 312 8.88 5.86 -14.30
CA SER A 312 7.85 5.66 -15.31
C SER A 312 7.94 6.65 -16.49
N LEU A 313 8.50 7.86 -16.25
CA LEU A 313 8.78 8.83 -17.31
C LEU A 313 9.66 8.26 -18.43
N TRP A 314 10.58 7.34 -18.12
CA TRP A 314 11.49 6.73 -19.10
C TRP A 314 10.76 5.88 -20.15
N TYR A 315 9.53 5.53 -19.87
CA TYR A 315 8.70 4.64 -20.67
C TYR A 315 7.49 5.35 -21.32
N GLY A 316 7.52 6.71 -21.35
CA GLY A 316 6.43 7.49 -21.95
C GLY A 316 5.14 7.53 -21.10
N VAL A 317 5.24 7.35 -19.80
CA VAL A 317 4.12 7.53 -18.87
C VAL A 317 4.04 9.00 -18.45
N PRO A 318 2.87 9.66 -18.48
CA PRO A 318 2.72 11.07 -18.10
C PRO A 318 2.74 11.30 -16.58
N GLN A 319 3.69 10.64 -15.90
CA GLN A 319 3.77 10.60 -14.43
C GLN A 319 5.22 10.42 -13.97
N ASP A 320 5.67 11.24 -13.02
CA ASP A 320 6.91 11.01 -12.27
C ASP A 320 6.65 10.00 -11.14
N ARG A 321 6.92 8.73 -11.43
CA ARG A 321 6.74 7.61 -10.50
C ARG A 321 8.01 6.76 -10.43
N LYS A 322 8.72 6.86 -9.32
CA LYS A 322 9.93 6.07 -9.07
C LYS A 322 9.57 4.74 -8.42
N ARG A 323 10.15 3.66 -8.95
CA ARG A 323 9.96 2.30 -8.43
C ARG A 323 11.27 1.55 -8.34
N TYR A 324 11.42 0.81 -7.26
CA TYR A 324 12.52 -0.13 -7.12
C TYR A 324 12.15 -1.43 -7.83
N VAL A 325 13.02 -1.88 -8.72
CA VAL A 325 12.82 -3.11 -9.49
C VAL A 325 13.99 -4.03 -9.27
N VAL A 326 13.69 -5.32 -9.10
CA VAL A 326 14.67 -6.40 -9.04
C VAL A 326 14.41 -7.34 -10.20
N PHE A 327 15.41 -7.55 -11.03
CA PHE A 327 15.43 -8.59 -12.07
C PHE A 327 16.31 -9.73 -11.59
N GLY A 328 15.86 -10.96 -11.78
CA GLY A 328 16.68 -12.15 -11.62
C GLY A 328 16.54 -13.04 -12.85
N VAL A 329 17.65 -13.48 -13.40
CA VAL A 329 17.71 -14.47 -14.48
C VAL A 329 18.51 -15.66 -14.00
N ARG A 330 17.97 -16.87 -14.20
CA ARG A 330 18.62 -18.10 -13.76
C ARG A 330 19.97 -18.26 -14.44
N LYS A 331 20.97 -18.70 -13.68
CA LYS A 331 22.38 -18.72 -14.14
C LYS A 331 22.60 -19.56 -15.39
N ASP A 332 21.89 -20.68 -15.52
CA ASP A 332 21.96 -21.56 -16.70
C ASP A 332 21.32 -20.94 -17.96
N ILE A 333 20.39 -19.99 -17.79
CA ILE A 333 19.76 -19.25 -18.90
C ILE A 333 20.64 -18.06 -19.29
N LEU A 334 21.15 -17.31 -18.32
CA LEU A 334 21.93 -16.10 -18.58
C LEU A 334 23.35 -16.39 -19.10
N GLY A 335 23.94 -17.54 -18.72
CA GLY A 335 25.32 -17.88 -19.06
C GLY A 335 26.33 -16.85 -18.52
N GLU A 336 27.26 -16.44 -19.38
CA GLU A 336 28.30 -15.46 -19.04
C GLU A 336 27.86 -14.01 -19.16
N GLN A 337 26.65 -13.74 -19.65
CA GLN A 337 26.16 -12.36 -19.79
C GLN A 337 26.07 -11.66 -18.43
N GLU A 338 26.35 -10.36 -18.43
CA GLU A 338 26.13 -9.49 -17.29
C GLU A 338 24.72 -8.93 -17.32
N LEU A 339 23.93 -9.19 -16.27
CA LEU A 339 22.58 -8.64 -16.12
C LEU A 339 22.66 -7.20 -15.60
N LYS A 340 22.17 -6.23 -16.40
CA LYS A 340 22.22 -4.79 -16.10
C LYS A 340 20.82 -4.24 -15.89
N MET A 341 20.73 -3.14 -15.12
CA MET A 341 19.48 -2.39 -14.99
C MET A 341 19.17 -1.58 -16.25
N PRO A 342 17.87 -1.35 -16.55
CA PRO A 342 17.48 -0.34 -17.53
C PRO A 342 18.03 1.04 -17.13
N SER A 343 18.57 1.76 -18.09
CA SER A 343 19.07 3.13 -17.90
C SER A 343 18.07 4.18 -18.37
N LYS A 344 18.22 5.39 -17.84
CA LYS A 344 17.47 6.53 -18.37
C LYS A 344 17.81 6.75 -19.85
N PRO A 345 16.81 6.93 -20.75
CA PRO A 345 17.07 7.30 -22.13
C PRO A 345 17.88 8.61 -22.24
N GLU A 346 18.79 8.69 -23.21
CA GLU A 346 19.58 9.89 -23.47
C GLU A 346 18.69 11.08 -23.79
N GLU A 347 17.68 10.88 -24.66
CA GLU A 347 16.64 11.87 -24.95
C GLU A 347 15.33 11.44 -24.28
N LEU A 348 14.94 12.19 -23.24
CA LEU A 348 13.70 11.94 -22.53
C LEU A 348 12.62 12.91 -23.00
N GLN A 349 11.68 12.41 -23.80
CA GLN A 349 10.46 13.13 -24.14
C GLN A 349 9.40 12.86 -23.07
N THR A 350 9.02 13.88 -22.32
CA THR A 350 7.99 13.75 -21.29
C THR A 350 6.60 14.01 -21.88
N ILE A 351 5.65 13.21 -21.44
CA ILE A 351 4.22 13.38 -21.77
C ILE A 351 3.58 14.21 -20.66
N SER A 352 2.89 15.28 -21.04
CA SER A 352 2.22 16.16 -20.07
C SER A 352 0.83 15.66 -19.66
N VAL A 353 0.29 16.21 -18.58
CA VAL A 353 -1.10 15.95 -18.15
C VAL A 353 -2.08 16.31 -19.27
N ASN A 354 -1.90 17.46 -19.96
CA ASN A 354 -2.75 17.85 -21.08
C ASN A 354 -2.69 16.81 -22.23
N ASN A 355 -1.50 16.31 -22.58
CA ASN A 355 -1.41 15.27 -23.58
C ASN A 355 -2.20 14.01 -23.20
N ALA A 356 -2.34 13.74 -21.91
CA ALA A 356 -2.99 12.53 -21.42
C ALA A 356 -4.50 12.62 -21.30
N ILE A 357 -5.05 13.79 -20.90
CA ILE A 357 -6.46 13.85 -20.47
C ILE A 357 -7.27 15.00 -21.09
N ILE A 358 -6.65 15.97 -21.80
CA ILE A 358 -7.39 17.16 -22.25
C ILE A 358 -8.45 16.83 -23.30
N ASP A 359 -8.26 15.80 -24.09
CA ASP A 359 -9.24 15.31 -25.07
C ASP A 359 -10.53 14.75 -24.46
N LEU A 360 -10.53 14.51 -23.13
CA LEU A 360 -11.69 14.07 -22.37
C LEU A 360 -12.50 15.21 -21.77
N ILE A 361 -12.07 16.48 -21.94
CA ILE A 361 -12.66 17.64 -21.27
C ILE A 361 -14.16 17.80 -21.55
N ASN A 362 -14.59 17.49 -22.76
CA ASN A 362 -15.97 17.58 -23.21
C ASN A 362 -16.75 16.26 -23.07
N CYS A 363 -16.08 15.17 -22.64
CA CYS A 363 -16.75 13.89 -22.42
C CYS A 363 -17.64 13.95 -21.18
N GLN A 364 -18.82 13.35 -21.25
CA GLN A 364 -19.74 13.30 -20.12
C GLN A 364 -19.13 12.49 -18.97
N THR A 365 -19.12 13.09 -17.77
CA THR A 365 -18.76 12.38 -16.53
C THR A 365 -20.00 11.88 -15.80
N THR A 366 -19.85 10.77 -15.05
CA THR A 366 -20.89 10.24 -14.17
C THR A 366 -20.46 10.32 -12.71
N GLU A 367 -21.42 10.46 -11.78
CA GLU A 367 -21.15 10.38 -10.34
C GLU A 367 -21.37 8.97 -9.78
N ASN A 368 -22.17 8.18 -10.45
CA ASN A 368 -22.44 6.79 -10.11
C ASN A 368 -21.48 5.86 -10.84
N VAL A 369 -21.06 4.81 -10.12
CA VAL A 369 -20.22 3.78 -10.74
C VAL A 369 -21.05 3.04 -11.76
N SER A 370 -20.57 3.03 -12.99
CA SER A 370 -21.08 2.23 -14.09
C SER A 370 -19.87 1.72 -14.89
N THR A 371 -19.99 0.53 -15.43
CA THR A 371 -19.10 -0.02 -16.45
C THR A 371 -19.62 0.26 -17.85
N ASP A 372 -20.69 1.05 -17.97
CA ASP A 372 -21.27 1.41 -19.26
C ASP A 372 -20.30 2.25 -20.11
N ALA A 373 -20.34 1.99 -21.37
CA ALA A 373 -19.60 2.72 -22.37
C ALA A 373 -20.17 4.13 -22.56
N ILE A 374 -19.32 5.14 -22.51
CA ILE A 374 -19.67 6.53 -22.80
C ILE A 374 -19.07 6.89 -24.16
N PRO A 375 -19.82 7.51 -25.09
CA PRO A 375 -19.26 7.95 -26.35
C PRO A 375 -18.18 9.02 -26.13
N TYR A 376 -17.15 9.02 -26.97
CA TYR A 376 -16.21 10.12 -27.01
C TYR A 376 -16.91 11.36 -27.54
N ALA A 377 -16.65 12.52 -26.91
CA ALA A 377 -16.97 13.80 -27.50
C ALA A 377 -15.93 14.17 -28.56
N ASP A 378 -16.32 15.06 -29.47
CA ASP A 378 -15.39 15.61 -30.45
C ASP A 378 -14.26 16.36 -29.72
N ALA A 379 -13.03 16.08 -30.11
CA ALA A 379 -11.84 16.72 -29.61
C ALA A 379 -11.17 17.50 -30.77
N GLU A 380 -10.85 18.76 -30.53
CA GLU A 380 -10.18 19.60 -31.54
C GLU A 380 -8.83 19.03 -31.97
N GLN A 381 -8.09 18.46 -31.03
CA GLN A 381 -6.81 17.78 -31.30
C GLN A 381 -6.63 16.59 -30.36
N LEU A 382 -6.13 15.50 -30.92
CA LEU A 382 -5.68 14.33 -30.17
C LEU A 382 -4.16 14.31 -30.16
N SER A 383 -3.55 14.32 -28.97
CA SER A 383 -2.13 14.04 -28.84
C SER A 383 -1.83 12.61 -29.28
N GLN A 384 -0.60 12.33 -29.69
CA GLN A 384 -0.17 10.94 -30.00
C GLN A 384 -0.41 10.01 -28.81
N TYR A 385 -0.22 10.49 -27.59
CA TYR A 385 -0.50 9.72 -26.39
C TYR A 385 -2.01 9.41 -26.23
N ALA A 386 -2.88 10.40 -26.40
CA ALA A 386 -4.32 10.20 -26.35
C ALA A 386 -4.81 9.23 -27.45
N GLN A 387 -4.24 9.33 -28.66
CA GLN A 387 -4.51 8.36 -29.75
C GLN A 387 -4.15 6.95 -29.31
N LYS A 388 -2.96 6.75 -28.74
CA LYS A 388 -2.53 5.44 -28.21
C LYS A 388 -3.46 4.92 -27.09
N MET A 389 -3.93 5.79 -26.18
CA MET A 389 -4.85 5.39 -25.11
C MET A 389 -6.23 4.98 -25.65
N ARG A 390 -6.68 5.60 -26.73
CA ARG A 390 -7.96 5.27 -27.41
C ARG A 390 -7.87 4.05 -28.32
N GLU A 391 -6.66 3.63 -28.73
CA GLU A 391 -6.46 2.50 -29.65
C GLU A 391 -7.30 1.29 -29.24
N ASP A 392 -8.02 0.72 -30.23
CA ASP A 392 -8.97 -0.39 -30.03
C ASP A 392 -10.16 -0.12 -29.09
N SER A 393 -10.33 1.10 -28.60
CA SER A 393 -11.48 1.44 -27.77
C SER A 393 -12.51 2.25 -28.56
N LYS A 394 -13.69 1.69 -28.74
CA LYS A 394 -14.82 2.37 -29.40
C LYS A 394 -15.55 3.35 -28.48
N ALA A 395 -15.28 3.30 -27.18
CA ALA A 395 -15.96 4.09 -26.17
C ALA A 395 -15.07 4.30 -24.94
N LEU A 396 -15.47 5.23 -24.09
CA LEU A 396 -14.81 5.58 -22.84
C LEU A 396 -15.46 4.85 -21.67
N TYR A 397 -14.65 4.19 -20.84
CA TYR A 397 -15.11 3.49 -19.63
C TYR A 397 -14.54 4.14 -18.37
N ASN A 398 -15.23 4.00 -17.25
CA ASN A 398 -14.82 4.52 -15.93
C ASN A 398 -14.59 6.04 -15.88
N HIS A 399 -15.27 6.84 -16.72
CA HIS A 399 -15.19 8.31 -16.64
C HIS A 399 -16.05 8.84 -15.49
N VAL A 400 -15.79 8.31 -14.29
CA VAL A 400 -16.58 8.51 -13.05
C VAL A 400 -15.84 9.50 -12.16
N ILE A 401 -16.58 10.54 -11.68
CA ILE A 401 -16.04 11.54 -10.75
C ILE A 401 -16.63 11.36 -9.34
N THR A 402 -15.96 11.94 -8.36
CA THR A 402 -16.49 12.02 -6.99
C THR A 402 -17.43 13.23 -6.89
N ARG A 403 -18.65 13.01 -6.38
CA ARG A 403 -19.55 14.11 -6.00
C ARG A 403 -18.85 14.98 -4.96
N SER A 404 -18.69 16.26 -5.26
CA SER A 404 -18.01 17.21 -4.41
C SER A 404 -19.03 18.13 -3.72
N GLY A 405 -18.90 18.28 -2.39
CA GLY A 405 -19.70 19.23 -1.62
C GLY A 405 -19.34 20.69 -1.93
N LYS A 406 -20.14 21.63 -1.38
CA LYS A 406 -19.98 23.06 -1.61
C LYS A 406 -18.55 23.55 -1.29
N ASP A 407 -18.03 23.22 -0.10
CA ASP A 407 -16.69 23.65 0.33
C ASP A 407 -15.58 23.13 -0.59
N ALA A 408 -15.72 21.89 -1.12
CA ALA A 408 -14.75 21.33 -2.04
C ALA A 408 -14.76 22.08 -3.39
N LYS A 409 -15.94 22.42 -3.90
CA LYS A 409 -16.09 23.20 -5.13
C LYS A 409 -15.53 24.62 -4.99
N GLU A 410 -15.75 25.26 -3.84
CA GLU A 410 -15.15 26.56 -3.54
C GLU A 410 -13.61 26.50 -3.50
N ARG A 411 -13.04 25.43 -2.91
CA ARG A 411 -11.58 25.19 -2.93
C ARG A 411 -11.07 24.98 -4.36
N PHE A 412 -11.80 24.19 -5.17
CA PHE A 412 -11.41 23.98 -6.56
C PHE A 412 -11.31 25.29 -7.34
N ALA A 413 -12.33 26.14 -7.25
CA ALA A 413 -12.39 27.41 -7.97
C ALA A 413 -11.28 28.41 -7.58
N GLN A 414 -10.71 28.32 -6.37
CA GLN A 414 -9.67 29.25 -5.91
C GLN A 414 -8.25 28.83 -6.27
N LEU A 415 -8.01 27.53 -6.50
CA LEU A 415 -6.67 27.02 -6.74
C LEU A 415 -6.30 27.13 -8.22
N LYS A 416 -5.12 27.68 -8.52
CA LYS A 416 -4.52 27.72 -9.86
C LYS A 416 -3.67 26.47 -10.11
N GLU A 417 -3.25 26.24 -11.35
CA GLU A 417 -2.36 25.12 -11.69
C GLU A 417 -1.10 25.11 -10.81
N GLY A 418 -0.79 23.94 -10.25
CA GLY A 418 0.33 23.72 -9.33
C GLY A 418 0.07 24.10 -7.87
N GLN A 419 -1.03 24.80 -7.57
CA GLN A 419 -1.44 25.12 -6.20
C GLN A 419 -2.16 23.95 -5.53
N ASN A 420 -2.12 23.94 -4.20
CA ASN A 420 -2.69 22.88 -3.37
C ASN A 420 -3.39 23.44 -2.12
N PHE A 421 -3.78 22.57 -1.20
CA PHE A 421 -4.45 22.94 0.04
C PHE A 421 -3.77 24.08 0.82
N HIS A 422 -2.45 24.14 0.83
CA HIS A 422 -1.71 25.15 1.60
C HIS A 422 -1.84 26.57 1.03
N ASP A 423 -2.14 26.71 -0.26
CA ASP A 423 -2.34 27.98 -0.95
C ASP A 423 -3.74 28.58 -0.73
N LEU A 424 -4.67 27.84 -0.11
CA LEU A 424 -6.01 28.32 0.22
C LEU A 424 -5.98 29.35 1.35
N GLY A 425 -6.96 30.27 1.35
CA GLY A 425 -7.20 31.16 2.47
C GLY A 425 -7.68 30.44 3.73
N GLU A 426 -7.44 31.01 4.92
CA GLU A 426 -7.73 30.39 6.23
C GLU A 426 -9.19 29.94 6.38
N LYS A 427 -10.15 30.68 5.85
CA LYS A 427 -11.58 30.35 5.86
C LYS A 427 -11.85 28.96 5.25
N LEU A 428 -11.16 28.63 4.15
CA LEU A 428 -11.35 27.33 3.46
C LEU A 428 -10.55 26.18 4.10
N LYS A 429 -9.68 26.49 5.06
CA LYS A 429 -8.92 25.49 5.85
C LYS A 429 -9.59 25.16 7.18
N SER A 430 -10.57 25.95 7.64
CA SER A 430 -11.17 25.87 8.99
C SER A 430 -11.75 24.51 9.36
N ASN A 431 -12.18 23.71 8.38
CA ASN A 431 -12.76 22.38 8.60
C ASN A 431 -11.70 21.29 8.86
N TYR A 432 -10.40 21.61 8.78
CA TYR A 432 -9.31 20.68 9.01
C TYR A 432 -8.77 20.82 10.44
N ALA A 433 -8.58 19.70 11.11
CA ALA A 433 -8.14 19.67 12.51
C ALA A 433 -6.72 20.26 12.70
N ASP A 434 -5.85 19.98 11.73
CA ASP A 434 -4.48 20.49 11.69
C ASP A 434 -4.10 20.77 10.22
N PRO A 435 -4.41 22.00 9.73
CA PRO A 435 -4.09 22.37 8.35
C PRO A 435 -2.60 22.25 8.01
N LYS A 436 -1.70 22.50 8.97
CA LYS A 436 -0.25 22.47 8.75
C LYS A 436 0.29 21.07 8.49
N ARG A 437 -0.39 20.04 8.98
CA ARG A 437 -0.03 18.62 8.75
C ARG A 437 -0.62 18.02 7.49
N THR A 438 -1.41 18.79 6.74
CA THR A 438 -1.99 18.33 5.48
C THR A 438 -0.90 18.09 4.45
N GLN A 439 -1.01 17.01 3.69
CA GLN A 439 -0.03 16.69 2.65
C GLN A 439 -0.17 17.64 1.46
N ASN A 440 0.94 17.98 0.80
CA ASN A 440 0.97 18.84 -0.40
C ASN A 440 0.18 18.27 -1.59
N SER A 441 -0.11 16.99 -1.59
CA SER A 441 -0.94 16.35 -2.61
C SER A 441 -2.44 16.58 -2.45
N ILE A 442 -2.88 17.14 -1.30
CA ILE A 442 -4.32 17.40 -1.04
C ILE A 442 -4.77 18.64 -1.79
N TYR A 443 -5.87 18.53 -2.54
CA TYR A 443 -6.41 19.58 -3.41
C TYR A 443 -5.39 20.13 -4.42
N LEU A 444 -4.45 19.29 -4.88
CA LEU A 444 -3.49 19.70 -5.90
C LEU A 444 -4.20 19.88 -7.24
N ARG A 445 -4.19 21.12 -7.79
CA ARG A 445 -4.55 21.33 -9.19
C ARG A 445 -3.36 20.97 -10.07
N LEU A 446 -3.56 19.98 -10.94
CA LEU A 446 -2.52 19.49 -11.83
C LEU A 446 -2.02 20.61 -12.76
N ARG A 447 -0.71 20.61 -13.07
CA ARG A 447 -0.12 21.46 -14.10
C ARG A 447 -0.31 20.79 -15.45
N GLY A 448 -1.02 21.46 -16.35
CA GLY A 448 -1.38 20.88 -17.64
C GLY A 448 -0.18 20.55 -18.52
N ASN A 449 0.86 21.37 -18.52
CA ASN A 449 2.02 21.27 -19.41
C ASN A 449 3.18 20.43 -18.83
N GLU A 450 3.01 19.83 -17.65
CA GLU A 450 4.02 18.99 -17.00
C GLU A 450 3.46 17.56 -16.81
N PRO A 451 4.32 16.55 -16.63
CA PRO A 451 3.88 15.25 -16.13
C PRO A 451 3.29 15.38 -14.73
N SER A 452 2.37 14.50 -14.36
CA SER A 452 1.85 14.46 -12.99
C SER A 452 2.90 13.94 -12.00
N GLY A 453 2.76 14.23 -10.74
CA GLY A 453 3.40 13.49 -9.66
C GLY A 453 2.85 12.06 -9.56
N THR A 454 3.35 11.30 -8.58
CA THR A 454 2.90 9.90 -8.38
C THR A 454 1.40 9.82 -8.09
N VAL A 455 0.66 9.19 -8.99
CA VAL A 455 -0.77 8.89 -8.83
C VAL A 455 -0.93 7.90 -7.67
N ILE A 456 -1.69 8.33 -6.67
CA ILE A 456 -2.11 7.54 -5.50
C ILE A 456 -3.63 7.39 -5.53
N ASN A 457 -4.30 7.14 -4.41
CA ASN A 457 -5.76 7.25 -4.39
C ASN A 457 -6.17 8.74 -4.50
N VAL A 458 -6.27 9.22 -5.75
CA VAL A 458 -6.54 10.64 -6.05
C VAL A 458 -7.94 11.11 -5.59
N ARG A 459 -8.85 10.20 -5.30
CA ARG A 459 -10.12 10.52 -4.66
C ARG A 459 -9.89 11.06 -3.24
N LYS A 460 -9.04 10.41 -2.46
CA LYS A 460 -8.70 10.84 -1.09
C LYS A 460 -7.91 12.14 -1.07
N SER A 461 -7.05 12.35 -2.05
CA SER A 461 -6.25 13.58 -2.20
C SER A 461 -6.96 14.70 -2.95
N MET A 462 -8.12 14.42 -3.57
CA MET A 462 -8.92 15.41 -4.29
C MET A 462 -8.13 16.17 -5.37
N TRP A 463 -7.36 15.44 -6.20
CA TRP A 463 -6.64 16.05 -7.31
C TRP A 463 -7.58 16.73 -8.28
N ILE A 464 -7.25 17.96 -8.64
CA ILE A 464 -8.10 18.85 -9.44
C ILE A 464 -7.63 18.81 -10.90
N HIS A 465 -8.61 18.72 -11.84
CA HIS A 465 -8.35 18.83 -13.26
C HIS A 465 -7.66 20.17 -13.60
N PRO A 466 -6.66 20.22 -14.53
CA PRO A 466 -5.93 21.47 -14.80
C PRO A 466 -6.84 22.62 -15.21
N ARG A 467 -7.89 22.36 -16.00
CA ARG A 467 -8.77 23.40 -16.56
C ARG A 467 -10.21 23.42 -16.02
N LEU A 468 -10.65 22.40 -15.28
CA LEU A 468 -12.01 22.30 -14.75
C LEU A 468 -12.01 22.33 -13.23
N ASP A 469 -13.03 22.95 -12.63
CA ASP A 469 -13.21 23.04 -11.18
C ASP A 469 -13.87 21.76 -10.61
N ARG A 470 -13.24 20.62 -10.90
CA ARG A 470 -13.63 19.32 -10.40
C ARG A 470 -12.42 18.42 -10.14
N ALA A 471 -12.64 17.41 -9.30
CA ALA A 471 -11.65 16.34 -9.18
C ALA A 471 -11.53 15.57 -10.50
N ILE A 472 -10.34 15.01 -10.76
CA ILE A 472 -10.13 14.13 -11.92
C ILE A 472 -10.92 12.84 -11.75
N SER A 473 -11.38 12.29 -12.87
CA SER A 473 -12.12 11.01 -12.92
C SER A 473 -11.20 9.81 -12.74
N VAL A 474 -11.80 8.62 -12.54
CA VAL A 474 -11.06 7.35 -12.54
C VAL A 474 -10.31 7.17 -13.85
N ARG A 475 -10.97 7.44 -15.01
CA ARG A 475 -10.33 7.31 -16.33
C ARG A 475 -9.19 8.29 -16.53
N GLU A 476 -9.33 9.54 -16.12
CA GLU A 476 -8.26 10.53 -16.20
C GLU A 476 -7.05 10.09 -15.36
N ALA A 477 -7.28 9.61 -14.14
CA ALA A 477 -6.23 9.04 -13.31
C ALA A 477 -5.60 7.78 -13.94
N ALA A 478 -6.41 6.91 -14.57
CA ALA A 478 -5.94 5.71 -15.27
C ALA A 478 -5.06 6.05 -16.46
N ARG A 479 -5.39 7.09 -17.25
CA ARG A 479 -4.55 7.59 -18.34
C ARG A 479 -3.22 8.17 -17.85
N LEU A 480 -3.20 8.85 -16.70
CA LEU A 480 -1.93 9.27 -16.07
C LEU A 480 -1.06 8.07 -15.66
N GLN A 481 -1.66 6.92 -15.46
CA GLN A 481 -0.99 5.63 -15.21
C GLN A 481 -0.80 4.79 -16.50
N SER A 482 -1.04 5.35 -17.68
CA SER A 482 -0.94 4.68 -18.98
C SER A 482 -1.85 3.47 -19.20
N PHE A 483 -2.97 3.37 -18.51
CA PHE A 483 -3.99 2.38 -18.86
C PHE A 483 -4.77 2.82 -20.10
N PRO A 484 -4.91 1.97 -21.12
CA PRO A 484 -5.71 2.28 -22.28
C PRO A 484 -7.20 2.37 -21.94
N ASP A 485 -7.99 3.07 -22.76
CA ASP A 485 -9.40 3.34 -22.46
C ASP A 485 -10.27 2.09 -22.44
N LYS A 486 -9.89 1.06 -23.19
CA LYS A 486 -10.54 -0.25 -23.17
C LYS A 486 -10.35 -1.03 -21.87
N PHE A 487 -9.40 -0.62 -21.01
CA PHE A 487 -9.17 -1.27 -19.71
C PHE A 487 -10.23 -0.85 -18.71
N ILE A 488 -11.01 -1.78 -18.20
CA ILE A 488 -12.18 -1.54 -17.32
C ILE A 488 -11.85 -1.87 -15.89
N PHE A 489 -12.06 -0.90 -14.98
CA PHE A 489 -11.91 -1.10 -13.54
C PHE A 489 -13.25 -1.48 -12.92
N GLU A 490 -13.26 -2.56 -12.16
CA GLU A 490 -14.43 -3.11 -11.48
C GLU A 490 -14.51 -2.69 -9.99
N GLY A 491 -15.70 -2.81 -9.42
CA GLY A 491 -15.96 -2.54 -8.01
C GLY A 491 -16.39 -1.10 -7.72
N SER A 492 -16.41 -0.74 -6.43
CA SER A 492 -16.84 0.59 -5.99
C SER A 492 -15.88 1.69 -6.48
N LYS A 493 -16.37 2.91 -6.55
CA LYS A 493 -15.55 4.08 -6.95
C LYS A 493 -14.25 4.21 -6.16
N ASP A 494 -14.31 4.02 -4.84
CA ASP A 494 -13.10 4.07 -3.99
C ASP A 494 -12.13 2.94 -4.33
N SER A 495 -12.66 1.75 -4.62
CA SER A 495 -11.87 0.61 -5.07
C SER A 495 -11.21 0.89 -6.43
N GLN A 496 -11.93 1.46 -7.40
CA GLN A 496 -11.38 1.80 -8.72
C GLN A 496 -10.22 2.79 -8.62
N TYR A 497 -10.37 3.90 -7.87
CA TYR A 497 -9.28 4.85 -7.63
C TYR A 497 -8.08 4.21 -6.90
N GLN A 498 -8.36 3.31 -5.95
CA GLN A 498 -7.29 2.62 -5.22
C GLN A 498 -6.53 1.65 -6.13
N GLN A 499 -7.22 0.93 -6.99
CA GLN A 499 -6.61 0.04 -7.99
C GLN A 499 -5.70 0.81 -8.94
N VAL A 500 -6.18 1.96 -9.47
CA VAL A 500 -5.36 2.84 -10.32
C VAL A 500 -4.11 3.30 -9.58
N GLY A 501 -4.23 3.78 -8.33
CA GLY A 501 -3.10 4.30 -7.57
C GLY A 501 -2.05 3.25 -7.20
N ASN A 502 -2.49 2.01 -6.93
CA ASN A 502 -1.61 0.90 -6.56
C ASN A 502 -0.89 0.28 -7.77
N ALA A 503 -1.40 0.45 -8.97
CA ALA A 503 -0.91 -0.25 -10.15
C ALA A 503 0.49 0.19 -10.58
N VAL A 504 1.19 -0.75 -11.21
CA VAL A 504 2.35 -0.45 -12.08
C VAL A 504 1.81 0.05 -13.42
N PRO A 505 2.31 1.17 -13.96
CA PRO A 505 1.87 1.68 -15.26
C PRO A 505 2.14 0.67 -16.37
N PRO A 506 1.14 0.32 -17.24
CA PRO A 506 1.32 -0.66 -18.32
C PRO A 506 2.48 -0.35 -19.26
N LEU A 507 2.70 0.91 -19.66
CA LEU A 507 3.84 1.26 -20.52
C LEU A 507 5.20 1.06 -19.83
N MET A 508 5.29 1.34 -18.53
CA MET A 508 6.50 1.02 -17.75
C MET A 508 6.70 -0.50 -17.70
N ALA A 509 5.65 -1.25 -17.43
CA ALA A 509 5.69 -2.71 -17.38
C ALA A 509 6.08 -3.32 -18.72
N GLN A 510 5.57 -2.78 -19.83
CA GLN A 510 5.98 -3.17 -21.18
C GLN A 510 7.48 -2.99 -21.38
N GLY A 511 8.03 -1.82 -21.02
CA GLY A 511 9.47 -1.56 -21.15
C GLY A 511 10.33 -2.48 -20.28
N LEU A 512 9.86 -2.82 -19.06
CA LEU A 512 10.54 -3.80 -18.20
C LEU A 512 10.49 -5.22 -18.81
N ALA A 513 9.38 -5.60 -19.42
CA ALA A 513 9.23 -6.89 -20.10
C ALA A 513 10.14 -7.00 -21.32
N GLU A 514 10.20 -5.95 -22.16
CA GLU A 514 11.11 -5.88 -23.31
C GLU A 514 12.58 -5.94 -22.87
N TRP A 515 12.91 -5.30 -21.73
CA TRP A 515 14.24 -5.37 -21.16
C TRP A 515 14.60 -6.78 -20.69
N LEU A 516 13.70 -7.45 -19.96
CA LEU A 516 13.91 -8.82 -19.52
C LEU A 516 14.06 -9.78 -20.70
N TYR A 517 13.23 -9.61 -21.72
CA TYR A 517 13.23 -10.48 -22.90
C TYR A 517 14.60 -10.58 -23.57
N LYS A 518 15.40 -9.50 -23.61
CA LYS A 518 16.77 -9.49 -24.18
C LYS A 518 17.71 -10.49 -23.53
N TYR A 519 17.47 -10.87 -22.27
CA TYR A 519 18.33 -11.77 -21.51
C TYR A 519 17.85 -13.22 -21.46
N ILE A 520 16.58 -13.46 -21.81
CA ILE A 520 15.98 -14.80 -21.70
C ILE A 520 15.65 -15.41 -23.06
N GLN A 521 15.70 -14.63 -24.13
CA GLN A 521 15.52 -15.18 -25.49
C GLN A 521 16.66 -16.12 -25.82
N GLU A 522 16.33 -17.25 -26.45
CA GLU A 522 17.34 -18.16 -26.99
C GLU A 522 18.19 -17.38 -28.02
N GLN A 523 19.50 -17.42 -27.85
CA GLN A 523 20.42 -16.87 -28.85
C GLN A 523 20.35 -17.82 -30.04
N GLU A 524 19.87 -17.35 -31.19
CA GLU A 524 19.92 -18.06 -32.47
C GLU A 524 21.37 -18.33 -32.89
#